data_f6fc2c00e4cd7a5e988410bc87f7610a
#
_entry.id   f6fc2c00e4cd7a5e988410bc87f7610a
#
_cell.length_a   1.000
_cell.length_b   1.000
_cell.length_c   1.000
_cell.angle_alpha   90.00
_cell.angle_beta   90.00
_cell.angle_gamma   90.00
#
_symmetry.space_group_name_H-M   'P 1'
#
loop_
_entity.id
_entity.type
_entity.pdbx_description
1 polymer ?
#
loop_
_entity_poly.entity_id
_entity_poly.type
_entity_poly.pdbx_seq_one_letter_code
_entity_poly.pdbx_strand_id
1 'polypeptide(L)'
;MMDKTPALPPGSVIGIIGGGQLGRMSAIAAAKLGFKVHIFTQSATDPAVDVAHNVTIASYNSTNALKEFAQAVDVITFEFENIPSDTLEYLTHDCSQYCFIRPSIYVLQTTQDRFKEKTFLTSQTSIPLAPWCFVTEQTSLSLAVEKLGFPFILKTSRNGYDGKGQRYVRNLEELNTAFTNLTPHPLIAESVVDFACELSVMVVRSHDGILRCFDTVQNYHWHGILDMTLAPAPLTENISTEAQNIARTIAEALDLIGIMGVEMFLDRTGHLLVNEIAPRPHNSGHWTMDACPYDQFDMHIRAIAGLPLPHAVRHSDAIMKNLIGPEDMALLPRVLQTQGFIPHLYGKSIARPGRKMGHVNVLFPFGSLPGSLGIRNTLGVLATKTALEK
;
A
#
# COMPACT_ATOMS: atom_id res chain seq x y z
N MET A 1 -9.53 26.93 12.11
CA MET A 1 -10.12 27.35 10.82
C MET A 1 -9.70 26.32 9.81
N MET A 2 -10.65 25.59 9.21
CA MET A 2 -10.33 24.68 8.09
C MET A 2 -9.80 25.54 6.95
N ASP A 3 -8.58 25.27 6.54
CA ASP A 3 -7.94 25.93 5.41
C ASP A 3 -8.74 25.57 4.16
N LYS A 4 -9.50 26.53 3.63
CA LYS A 4 -10.24 26.34 2.38
C LYS A 4 -9.27 26.49 1.20
N THR A 5 -8.32 25.58 1.11
CA THR A 5 -7.47 25.51 -0.07
C THR A 5 -8.37 25.17 -1.26
N PRO A 6 -8.45 26.04 -2.27
CA PRO A 6 -9.30 25.77 -3.44
C PRO A 6 -8.83 24.50 -4.15
N ALA A 7 -9.77 23.78 -4.75
CA ALA A 7 -9.45 22.66 -5.62
C ALA A 7 -8.53 23.10 -6.76
N LEU A 8 -7.54 22.29 -7.10
CA LEU A 8 -6.66 22.55 -8.23
C LEU A 8 -7.49 22.56 -9.53
N PRO A 9 -7.33 23.58 -10.38
CA PRO A 9 -8.03 23.64 -11.65
C PRO A 9 -7.48 22.61 -12.65
N PRO A 10 -8.27 22.19 -13.65
CA PRO A 10 -7.77 21.39 -14.76
C PRO A 10 -6.55 22.04 -15.43
N GLY A 11 -5.57 21.21 -15.79
CA GLY A 11 -4.28 21.67 -16.34
C GLY A 11 -3.20 21.91 -15.29
N SER A 12 -3.54 21.92 -14.00
CA SER A 12 -2.53 21.88 -12.93
C SER A 12 -1.63 20.66 -13.02
N VAL A 13 -0.44 20.73 -12.43
CA VAL A 13 0.59 19.70 -12.51
C VAL A 13 0.67 18.92 -11.19
N ILE A 14 0.40 17.63 -11.25
CA ILE A 14 0.60 16.70 -10.15
C ILE A 14 2.04 16.17 -10.22
N GLY A 15 2.85 16.44 -9.22
CA GLY A 15 4.17 15.86 -9.04
C GLY A 15 4.08 14.52 -8.30
N ILE A 16 4.70 13.48 -8.83
CA ILE A 16 4.75 12.16 -8.18
C ILE A 16 6.21 11.78 -7.96
N ILE A 17 6.61 11.60 -6.70
CA ILE A 17 7.94 11.08 -6.35
C ILE A 17 7.87 9.56 -6.34
N GLY A 18 8.64 8.96 -7.27
CA GLY A 18 8.65 7.54 -7.60
C GLY A 18 8.08 7.27 -8.99
N GLY A 19 8.75 6.35 -9.71
CA GLY A 19 8.43 6.03 -11.11
C GLY A 19 7.86 4.63 -11.32
N GLY A 20 7.47 3.92 -10.26
CA GLY A 20 6.98 2.54 -10.34
C GLY A 20 5.55 2.42 -10.87
N GLN A 21 4.96 1.24 -10.66
CA GLN A 21 3.60 0.94 -11.17
C GLN A 21 2.50 1.77 -10.50
N LEU A 22 2.65 2.12 -9.21
CA LEU A 22 1.65 2.93 -8.53
C LEU A 22 1.68 4.37 -9.06
N GLY A 23 2.88 4.91 -9.31
CA GLY A 23 3.06 6.20 -9.99
C GLY A 23 2.46 6.19 -11.39
N ARG A 24 2.66 5.10 -12.18
CA ARG A 24 2.05 4.94 -13.50
C ARG A 24 0.52 4.99 -13.44
N MET A 25 -0.10 4.21 -12.57
CA MET A 25 -1.56 4.16 -12.44
C MET A 25 -2.13 5.48 -11.91
N SER A 26 -1.44 6.12 -10.95
CA SER A 26 -1.80 7.46 -10.47
C SER A 26 -1.71 8.52 -11.57
N ALA A 27 -0.68 8.45 -12.43
CA ALA A 27 -0.53 9.36 -13.57
C ALA A 27 -1.67 9.20 -14.58
N ILE A 28 -2.11 7.97 -14.87
CA ILE A 28 -3.25 7.70 -15.74
C ILE A 28 -4.55 8.27 -15.14
N ALA A 29 -4.76 8.07 -13.83
CA ALA A 29 -5.92 8.63 -13.13
C ALA A 29 -5.91 10.17 -13.14
N ALA A 30 -4.76 10.81 -12.93
CA ALA A 30 -4.61 12.25 -12.99
C ALA A 30 -4.91 12.79 -14.40
N ALA A 31 -4.40 12.14 -15.44
CA ALA A 31 -4.66 12.50 -16.84
C ALA A 31 -6.17 12.41 -17.18
N LYS A 32 -6.87 11.38 -16.69
CA LYS A 32 -8.33 11.21 -16.83
C LYS A 32 -9.12 12.38 -16.21
N LEU A 33 -8.59 13.01 -15.16
CA LEU A 33 -9.17 14.17 -14.50
C LEU A 33 -8.70 15.51 -15.08
N GLY A 34 -7.90 15.49 -16.17
CA GLY A 34 -7.43 16.69 -16.86
C GLY A 34 -6.19 17.35 -16.24
N PHE A 35 -5.49 16.66 -15.35
CA PHE A 35 -4.22 17.10 -14.78
C PHE A 35 -3.03 16.68 -15.65
N LYS A 36 -1.97 17.47 -15.61
CA LYS A 36 -0.64 17.08 -16.10
C LYS A 36 0.09 16.33 -14.99
N VAL A 37 1.03 15.47 -15.38
CA VAL A 37 1.84 14.71 -14.41
C VAL A 37 3.31 14.93 -14.65
N HIS A 38 4.05 15.23 -13.58
CA HIS A 38 5.50 15.30 -13.58
C HIS A 38 6.02 14.20 -12.64
N ILE A 39 6.78 13.26 -13.19
CA ILE A 39 7.40 12.17 -12.41
C ILE A 39 8.81 12.57 -12.00
N PHE A 40 9.14 12.36 -10.72
CA PHE A 40 10.50 12.42 -10.21
C PHE A 40 10.98 11.00 -9.89
N THR A 41 12.00 10.52 -10.60
CA THR A 41 12.48 9.15 -10.42
C THR A 41 14.01 9.05 -10.64
N GLN A 42 14.60 7.94 -10.20
CA GLN A 42 16.04 7.66 -10.40
C GLN A 42 16.34 6.91 -11.71
N SER A 43 15.30 6.41 -12.40
CA SER A 43 15.46 5.56 -13.58
C SER A 43 14.57 5.98 -14.74
N ALA A 44 15.17 6.15 -15.92
CA ALA A 44 14.44 6.40 -17.16
C ALA A 44 13.58 5.20 -17.62
N THR A 45 13.78 4.01 -17.04
CA THR A 45 13.07 2.78 -17.41
C THR A 45 11.94 2.44 -16.43
N ASP A 46 11.62 3.37 -15.53
CA ASP A 46 10.52 3.17 -14.59
C ASP A 46 9.15 3.29 -15.29
N PRO A 47 8.17 2.46 -14.92
CA PRO A 47 6.87 2.38 -15.60
C PRO A 47 6.09 3.68 -15.73
N ALA A 48 6.21 4.60 -14.78
CA ALA A 48 5.48 5.87 -14.82
C ALA A 48 6.05 6.86 -15.85
N VAL A 49 7.31 6.69 -16.24
CA VAL A 49 7.97 7.55 -17.25
C VAL A 49 7.23 7.55 -18.57
N ASP A 50 6.72 6.38 -18.99
CA ASP A 50 6.03 6.21 -20.28
C ASP A 50 4.67 6.94 -20.38
N VAL A 51 4.11 7.40 -19.26
CA VAL A 51 2.78 8.02 -19.20
C VAL A 51 2.80 9.42 -18.57
N ALA A 52 3.97 9.93 -18.25
CA ALA A 52 4.15 11.25 -17.67
C ALA A 52 4.16 12.35 -18.74
N HIS A 53 3.68 13.54 -18.36
CA HIS A 53 3.83 14.75 -19.18
C HIS A 53 5.26 15.29 -19.13
N ASN A 54 5.86 15.28 -17.92
CA ASN A 54 7.26 15.63 -17.67
C ASN A 54 7.94 14.60 -16.76
N VAL A 55 9.24 14.47 -16.89
CA VAL A 55 10.07 13.57 -16.07
C VAL A 55 11.33 14.26 -15.62
N THR A 56 11.63 14.19 -14.33
CA THR A 56 12.92 14.51 -13.75
C THR A 56 13.62 13.23 -13.35
N ILE A 57 14.77 12.93 -13.96
CA ILE A 57 15.58 11.76 -13.62
C ILE A 57 16.75 12.24 -12.78
N ALA A 58 16.72 12.00 -11.47
CA ALA A 58 17.74 12.41 -10.52
C ALA A 58 17.74 11.53 -9.27
N SER A 59 18.84 11.58 -8.50
CA SER A 59 18.86 11.01 -7.15
C SER A 59 17.84 11.71 -6.25
N TYR A 60 17.17 10.96 -5.39
CA TYR A 60 16.27 11.53 -4.38
C TYR A 60 16.99 12.50 -3.42
N ASN A 61 18.32 12.41 -3.28
CA ASN A 61 19.12 13.32 -2.47
C ASN A 61 19.58 14.59 -3.24
N SER A 62 19.18 14.78 -4.50
CA SER A 62 19.54 15.94 -5.30
C SER A 62 18.64 17.13 -4.96
N THR A 63 19.06 17.98 -4.04
CA THR A 63 18.30 19.16 -3.57
C THR A 63 17.99 20.13 -4.72
N ASN A 64 18.90 20.34 -5.66
CA ASN A 64 18.66 21.21 -6.83
C ASN A 64 17.52 20.65 -7.70
N ALA A 65 17.58 19.35 -8.05
CA ALA A 65 16.54 18.72 -8.86
C ALA A 65 15.19 18.68 -8.13
N LEU A 66 15.19 18.46 -6.81
CA LEU A 66 13.96 18.52 -5.99
C LEU A 66 13.36 19.92 -5.96
N LYS A 67 14.18 20.96 -5.87
CA LYS A 67 13.72 22.36 -5.90
C LYS A 67 13.10 22.70 -7.26
N GLU A 68 13.77 22.39 -8.36
CA GLU A 68 13.25 22.61 -9.71
C GLU A 68 11.93 21.84 -9.94
N PHE A 69 11.89 20.59 -9.47
CA PHE A 69 10.67 19.78 -9.51
C PHE A 69 9.53 20.42 -8.71
N ALA A 70 9.77 20.83 -7.46
CA ALA A 70 8.76 21.44 -6.61
C ALA A 70 8.23 22.78 -7.18
N GLN A 71 9.08 23.56 -7.86
CA GLN A 71 8.70 24.78 -8.54
C GLN A 71 7.86 24.55 -9.81
N ALA A 72 7.91 23.35 -10.38
CA ALA A 72 7.22 22.98 -11.60
C ALA A 72 5.88 22.27 -11.39
N VAL A 73 5.45 22.08 -10.15
CA VAL A 73 4.23 21.33 -9.81
C VAL A 73 3.35 22.08 -8.81
N ASP A 74 2.06 21.80 -8.78
CA ASP A 74 1.11 22.42 -7.86
C ASP A 74 0.92 21.59 -6.58
N VAL A 75 1.09 20.27 -6.66
CA VAL A 75 1.06 19.36 -5.54
C VAL A 75 2.05 18.21 -5.75
N ILE A 76 2.75 17.82 -4.69
CA ILE A 76 3.61 16.63 -4.66
C ILE A 76 2.89 15.50 -3.93
N THR A 77 2.93 14.30 -4.51
CA THR A 77 2.54 13.06 -3.86
C THR A 77 3.60 11.97 -4.06
N PHE A 78 3.39 10.80 -3.46
CA PHE A 78 4.38 9.74 -3.38
C PHE A 78 3.77 8.41 -3.82
N GLU A 79 4.55 7.61 -4.55
CA GLU A 79 4.14 6.23 -4.87
C GLU A 79 4.69 5.19 -3.89
N PHE A 80 5.66 5.56 -3.06
CA PHE A 80 6.26 4.69 -2.05
C PHE A 80 6.68 5.50 -0.82
N GLU A 81 6.76 4.85 0.32
CA GLU A 81 7.04 5.47 1.62
C GLU A 81 8.54 5.58 1.95
N ASN A 82 9.41 4.74 1.37
CA ASN A 82 10.83 4.67 1.72
C ASN A 82 11.68 5.79 1.07
N ILE A 83 11.23 7.04 1.20
CA ILE A 83 11.96 8.23 0.77
C ILE A 83 13.07 8.54 1.80
N PRO A 84 14.30 8.91 1.39
CA PRO A 84 15.34 9.31 2.32
C PRO A 84 14.88 10.43 3.27
N SER A 85 15.27 10.36 4.56
CA SER A 85 14.83 11.34 5.57
C SER A 85 15.24 12.76 5.21
N ASP A 86 16.51 12.94 4.74
CA ASP A 86 17.03 14.24 4.32
C ASP A 86 16.23 14.86 3.17
N THR A 87 15.74 14.01 2.24
CA THR A 87 14.84 14.42 1.16
C THR A 87 13.51 14.93 1.72
N LEU A 88 12.94 14.22 2.69
CA LEU A 88 11.68 14.62 3.32
C LEU A 88 11.83 15.93 4.10
N GLU A 89 12.95 16.11 4.81
CA GLU A 89 13.27 17.35 5.52
C GLU A 89 13.41 18.52 4.54
N TYR A 90 14.17 18.32 3.45
CA TYR A 90 14.33 19.34 2.42
C TYR A 90 12.99 19.74 1.78
N LEU A 91 12.13 18.76 1.46
CA LEU A 91 10.80 19.03 0.93
C LEU A 91 9.94 19.84 1.92
N THR A 92 10.04 19.54 3.22
CA THR A 92 9.28 20.25 4.27
C THR A 92 9.74 21.71 4.42
N HIS A 93 11.05 21.93 4.51
CA HIS A 93 11.60 23.24 4.89
C HIS A 93 11.82 24.17 3.69
N ASP A 94 12.23 23.62 2.55
CA ASP A 94 12.68 24.40 1.40
C ASP A 94 11.70 24.38 0.22
N CYS A 95 10.88 23.34 0.09
CA CYS A 95 9.98 23.18 -1.06
C CYS A 95 8.49 23.45 -0.78
N SER A 96 8.03 23.35 0.46
CA SER A 96 6.62 23.54 0.84
C SER A 96 6.05 24.92 0.50
N GLN A 97 6.91 25.91 0.27
CA GLN A 97 6.51 27.24 -0.19
C GLN A 97 6.11 27.31 -1.67
N TYR A 98 6.46 26.30 -2.46
CA TYR A 98 6.20 26.27 -3.92
C TYR A 98 4.94 25.48 -4.28
N CYS A 99 4.65 24.41 -3.56
CA CYS A 99 3.55 23.50 -3.85
C CYS A 99 3.02 22.82 -2.58
N PHE A 100 1.83 22.23 -2.68
CA PHE A 100 1.32 21.36 -1.62
C PHE A 100 2.07 20.02 -1.59
N ILE A 101 2.21 19.44 -0.39
CA ILE A 101 2.76 18.09 -0.20
C ILE A 101 1.69 17.23 0.46
N ARG A 102 1.16 16.23 -0.26
CA ARG A 102 0.03 15.40 0.16
C ARG A 102 0.23 13.93 -0.22
N PRO A 103 0.21 12.99 0.73
CA PRO A 103 0.09 13.23 2.18
C PRO A 103 1.26 14.03 2.75
N SER A 104 1.09 14.54 3.98
CA SER A 104 2.13 15.33 4.64
C SER A 104 3.39 14.49 4.91
N ILE A 105 4.52 15.16 5.05
CA ILE A 105 5.79 14.51 5.38
C ILE A 105 5.72 13.78 6.71
N TYR A 106 4.96 14.29 7.68
CA TYR A 106 4.71 13.63 8.96
C TYR A 106 4.10 12.23 8.78
N VAL A 107 3.14 12.09 7.87
CA VAL A 107 2.53 10.79 7.55
C VAL A 107 3.57 9.80 7.02
N LEU A 108 4.42 10.24 6.07
CA LEU A 108 5.47 9.38 5.52
C LEU A 108 6.51 9.01 6.59
N GLN A 109 6.97 9.96 7.40
CA GLN A 109 7.95 9.72 8.46
C GLN A 109 7.42 8.76 9.53
N THR A 110 6.12 8.76 9.78
CA THR A 110 5.46 7.84 10.70
C THR A 110 5.40 6.43 10.10
N THR A 111 4.98 6.29 8.84
CA THR A 111 4.68 4.99 8.24
C THR A 111 5.90 4.27 7.63
N GLN A 112 6.96 4.99 7.28
CA GLN A 112 8.19 4.36 6.74
C GLN A 112 9.06 3.67 7.80
N ASP A 113 8.75 3.83 9.08
CA ASP A 113 9.49 3.28 10.21
C ASP A 113 8.53 2.54 11.14
N ARG A 114 8.65 1.20 11.20
CA ARG A 114 7.75 0.33 11.97
C ARG A 114 7.70 0.68 13.45
N PHE A 115 8.81 1.18 14.03
CA PHE A 115 8.81 1.63 15.40
C PHE A 115 7.93 2.87 15.59
N LYS A 116 8.08 3.86 14.72
CA LYS A 116 7.24 5.07 14.74
C LYS A 116 5.78 4.75 14.48
N GLU A 117 5.51 3.90 13.50
CA GLU A 117 4.17 3.44 13.14
C GLU A 117 3.48 2.75 14.33
N LYS A 118 4.12 1.75 14.94
CA LYS A 118 3.56 1.03 16.09
C LYS A 118 3.41 1.93 17.31
N THR A 119 4.37 2.83 17.56
CA THR A 119 4.28 3.82 18.64
C THR A 119 3.09 4.76 18.40
N PHE A 120 2.93 5.27 17.20
CA PHE A 120 1.79 6.12 16.83
C PHE A 120 0.46 5.38 17.03
N LEU A 121 0.32 4.18 16.48
CA LEU A 121 -0.91 3.38 16.59
C LEU A 121 -1.24 3.08 18.06
N THR A 122 -0.25 2.76 18.89
CA THR A 122 -0.45 2.47 20.31
C THR A 122 -0.83 3.72 21.12
N SER A 123 -0.16 4.85 20.86
CA SER A 123 -0.29 6.05 21.71
C SER A 123 -1.41 6.99 21.29
N GLN A 124 -1.74 7.04 20.00
CA GLN A 124 -2.67 8.04 19.46
C GLN A 124 -4.06 7.47 19.13
N THR A 125 -4.19 6.16 18.97
CA THR A 125 -5.42 5.59 18.43
C THR A 125 -6.08 4.53 19.31
N SER A 126 -5.38 3.97 20.28
CA SER A 126 -5.83 2.82 21.09
C SER A 126 -6.28 1.60 20.26
N ILE A 127 -5.80 1.49 19.01
CA ILE A 127 -6.15 0.42 18.09
C ILE A 127 -5.38 -0.86 18.46
N PRO A 128 -6.02 -2.04 18.46
CA PRO A 128 -5.37 -3.30 18.77
C PRO A 128 -4.26 -3.64 17.78
N LEU A 129 -3.11 -4.03 18.32
CA LEU A 129 -1.93 -4.50 17.59
C LEU A 129 -1.47 -5.84 18.16
N ALA A 130 -0.76 -6.64 17.36
CA ALA A 130 0.02 -7.74 17.93
C ALA A 130 1.02 -7.19 18.95
N PRO A 131 1.29 -7.89 20.08
CA PRO A 131 2.33 -7.48 21.01
C PRO A 131 3.66 -7.29 20.28
N TRP A 132 4.35 -6.21 20.59
CA TRP A 132 5.61 -5.86 19.93
C TRP A 132 6.60 -5.20 20.87
N CYS A 133 7.88 -5.18 20.50
CA CYS A 133 8.92 -4.42 21.18
C CYS A 133 10.03 -4.01 20.23
N PHE A 134 10.72 -2.94 20.59
CA PHE A 134 11.85 -2.41 19.83
C PHE A 134 13.14 -3.12 20.22
N VAL A 135 14.01 -3.40 19.24
CA VAL A 135 15.27 -4.11 19.42
C VAL A 135 16.38 -3.29 18.78
N THR A 136 17.18 -2.63 19.60
CA THR A 136 18.30 -1.79 19.14
C THR A 136 19.66 -2.47 19.32
N GLU A 137 19.77 -3.34 20.31
CA GLU A 137 21.02 -3.97 20.70
C GLU A 137 20.78 -5.38 21.24
N GLN A 138 21.85 -6.14 21.42
CA GLN A 138 21.75 -7.54 21.86
C GLN A 138 21.08 -7.70 23.21
N THR A 139 21.26 -6.74 24.14
CA THR A 139 20.60 -6.74 25.45
C THR A 139 19.10 -6.65 25.37
N SER A 140 18.56 -5.97 24.36
CA SER A 140 17.11 -5.86 24.13
C SER A 140 16.47 -7.14 23.56
N LEU A 141 17.27 -8.10 23.06
CA LEU A 141 16.77 -9.42 22.65
C LEU A 141 16.18 -10.21 23.82
N SER A 142 16.81 -10.15 24.98
CA SER A 142 16.30 -10.83 26.18
C SER A 142 14.95 -10.27 26.62
N LEU A 143 14.77 -8.95 26.54
CA LEU A 143 13.49 -8.30 26.81
C LEU A 143 12.41 -8.69 25.78
N ALA A 144 12.80 -8.86 24.51
CA ALA A 144 11.88 -9.34 23.48
C ALA A 144 11.39 -10.77 23.79
N VAL A 145 12.30 -11.67 24.18
CA VAL A 145 11.95 -13.04 24.57
C VAL A 145 11.07 -13.07 25.83
N GLU A 146 11.38 -12.24 26.83
CA GLU A 146 10.59 -12.16 28.08
C GLU A 146 9.16 -11.64 27.78
N LYS A 147 9.04 -10.62 26.93
CA LYS A 147 7.75 -9.96 26.64
C LYS A 147 6.87 -10.76 25.71
N LEU A 148 7.45 -11.37 24.66
CA LEU A 148 6.69 -11.98 23.56
C LEU A 148 6.64 -13.51 23.65
N GLY A 149 7.64 -14.15 24.26
CA GLY A 149 7.84 -15.59 24.15
C GLY A 149 8.20 -16.02 22.71
N PHE A 150 8.46 -17.31 22.52
CA PHE A 150 8.61 -17.89 21.17
C PHE A 150 7.32 -18.55 20.72
N PRO A 151 7.01 -18.54 19.41
CA PRO A 151 7.72 -17.86 18.32
C PRO A 151 7.34 -16.38 18.19
N PHE A 152 8.23 -15.58 17.58
CA PHE A 152 7.95 -14.22 17.15
C PHE A 152 8.64 -13.91 15.82
N ILE A 153 8.30 -12.75 15.20
CA ILE A 153 8.91 -12.30 13.96
C ILE A 153 9.83 -11.13 14.27
N LEU A 154 11.10 -11.24 13.87
CA LEU A 154 12.06 -10.15 13.93
C LEU A 154 12.10 -9.46 12.57
N LYS A 155 11.87 -8.13 12.55
CA LYS A 155 11.76 -7.33 11.32
C LYS A 155 12.71 -6.14 11.38
N THR A 156 13.25 -5.70 10.22
CA THR A 156 13.91 -4.39 10.13
C THR A 156 12.88 -3.29 10.32
N SER A 157 13.25 -2.24 11.07
CA SER A 157 12.36 -1.10 11.32
C SER A 157 12.01 -0.35 10.03
N ARG A 158 12.93 -0.33 9.05
CA ARG A 158 12.77 0.35 7.76
C ARG A 158 13.12 -0.58 6.59
N ASN A 159 12.69 -0.21 5.39
CA ASN A 159 13.02 -0.87 4.12
C ASN A 159 12.57 -2.34 4.00
N GLY A 160 11.68 -2.82 4.87
CA GLY A 160 11.06 -4.14 4.74
C GLY A 160 9.83 -4.07 3.81
N TYR A 161 9.73 -5.00 2.84
CA TYR A 161 8.58 -5.14 1.94
C TYR A 161 8.51 -6.56 1.36
N ASP A 162 7.32 -7.01 0.98
CA ASP A 162 7.10 -8.32 0.33
C ASP A 162 7.86 -9.48 1.05
N GLY A 163 7.82 -9.53 2.39
CA GLY A 163 8.49 -10.54 3.21
C GLY A 163 10.01 -10.36 3.37
N LYS A 164 10.61 -9.35 2.76
CA LYS A 164 12.03 -9.02 2.94
C LYS A 164 12.28 -8.28 4.24
N GLY A 165 13.47 -8.46 4.82
CA GLY A 165 13.84 -7.82 6.08
C GLY A 165 13.14 -8.39 7.30
N GLN A 166 12.59 -9.63 7.23
CA GLN A 166 11.97 -10.30 8.37
C GLN A 166 12.43 -11.74 8.52
N ARG A 167 12.41 -12.24 9.77
CA ARG A 167 12.75 -13.62 10.12
C ARG A 167 11.78 -14.15 11.18
N TYR A 168 11.25 -15.33 10.95
CA TYR A 168 10.51 -16.11 11.94
C TYR A 168 11.49 -16.76 12.90
N VAL A 169 11.28 -16.60 14.20
CA VAL A 169 12.21 -17.00 15.25
C VAL A 169 11.50 -17.91 16.25
N ARG A 170 12.00 -19.13 16.41
CA ARG A 170 11.40 -20.18 17.25
C ARG A 170 12.14 -20.43 18.54
N ASN A 171 13.41 -20.00 18.58
CA ASN A 171 14.32 -20.29 19.71
C ASN A 171 15.49 -19.29 19.74
N LEU A 172 16.34 -19.38 20.78
CA LEU A 172 17.48 -18.47 20.97
C LEU A 172 18.55 -18.59 19.88
N GLU A 173 18.76 -19.77 19.29
CA GLU A 173 19.74 -19.97 18.22
C GLU A 173 19.29 -19.25 16.93
N GLU A 174 18.03 -19.45 16.53
CA GLU A 174 17.44 -18.73 15.40
C GLU A 174 17.42 -17.21 15.65
N LEU A 175 17.18 -16.77 16.89
CA LEU A 175 17.19 -15.36 17.26
C LEU A 175 18.57 -14.72 17.04
N ASN A 176 19.63 -15.33 17.55
CA ASN A 176 21.00 -14.82 17.39
C ASN A 176 21.39 -14.77 15.91
N THR A 177 21.04 -15.78 15.14
CA THR A 177 21.27 -15.84 13.70
C THR A 177 20.49 -14.74 12.95
N ALA A 178 19.21 -14.57 13.27
CA ALA A 178 18.36 -13.54 12.68
C ALA A 178 18.84 -12.13 12.99
N PHE A 179 19.23 -11.89 14.26
CA PHE A 179 19.79 -10.61 14.69
C PHE A 179 21.06 -10.26 13.91
N THR A 180 22.01 -11.19 13.85
CA THR A 180 23.26 -10.98 13.09
C THR A 180 23.00 -10.67 11.61
N ASN A 181 22.05 -11.34 10.99
CA ASN A 181 21.73 -11.16 9.57
C ASN A 181 20.96 -9.85 9.25
N LEU A 182 20.25 -9.29 10.23
CA LEU A 182 19.43 -8.08 10.03
C LEU A 182 20.10 -6.80 10.53
N THR A 183 21.13 -6.91 11.39
CA THR A 183 21.95 -5.76 11.82
C THR A 183 22.86 -5.28 10.68
N PRO A 184 23.24 -3.98 10.64
CA PRO A 184 23.16 -2.98 11.72
C PRO A 184 21.83 -2.18 11.80
N HIS A 185 20.78 -2.61 11.12
CA HIS A 185 19.51 -1.86 11.12
C HIS A 185 18.80 -1.99 12.48
N PRO A 186 18.10 -0.94 12.95
CA PRO A 186 17.15 -1.05 14.05
C PRO A 186 16.09 -2.09 13.73
N LEU A 187 15.69 -2.89 14.70
CA LEU A 187 14.75 -3.98 14.52
C LEU A 187 13.52 -3.81 15.41
N ILE A 188 12.44 -4.48 15.04
CA ILE A 188 11.23 -4.65 15.82
C ILE A 188 10.93 -6.15 15.92
N ALA A 189 10.56 -6.62 17.12
CA ALA A 189 10.04 -7.95 17.33
C ALA A 189 8.52 -7.88 17.51
N GLU A 190 7.77 -8.74 16.84
CA GLU A 190 6.32 -8.82 16.90
C GLU A 190 5.88 -10.26 17.15
N SER A 191 4.90 -10.45 18.06
CA SER A 191 4.29 -11.75 18.26
C SER A 191 3.68 -12.30 16.98
N VAL A 192 3.79 -13.62 16.78
CA VAL A 192 3.06 -14.29 15.69
C VAL A 192 1.58 -14.29 16.01
N VAL A 193 0.78 -13.80 15.08
CA VAL A 193 -0.67 -13.82 15.19
C VAL A 193 -1.20 -15.12 14.58
N ASP A 194 -1.98 -15.89 15.33
CA ASP A 194 -2.77 -17.00 14.80
C ASP A 194 -4.06 -16.43 14.20
N PHE A 195 -3.99 -16.06 12.93
CA PHE A 195 -5.11 -15.42 12.25
C PHE A 195 -5.96 -16.42 11.44
N ALA A 196 -7.25 -16.10 11.33
CA ALA A 196 -8.18 -16.79 10.44
C ALA A 196 -8.02 -16.30 8.99
N CYS A 197 -7.82 -15.00 8.81
CA CYS A 197 -7.54 -14.39 7.49
C CYS A 197 -6.84 -13.04 7.61
N GLU A 198 -6.21 -12.62 6.52
CA GLU A 198 -5.62 -11.30 6.34
C GLU A 198 -6.62 -10.40 5.60
N LEU A 199 -6.79 -9.17 6.08
CA LEU A 199 -7.74 -8.21 5.56
C LEU A 199 -7.03 -6.91 5.20
N SER A 200 -7.67 -6.09 4.36
CA SER A 200 -7.28 -4.70 4.21
C SER A 200 -8.47 -3.80 3.88
N VAL A 201 -8.33 -2.53 4.22
CA VAL A 201 -9.25 -1.46 3.88
C VAL A 201 -8.47 -0.33 3.22
N MET A 202 -8.95 0.12 2.07
CA MET A 202 -8.49 1.38 1.49
C MET A 202 -9.34 2.52 2.03
N VAL A 203 -8.71 3.48 2.71
CA VAL A 203 -9.35 4.68 3.24
C VAL A 203 -8.80 5.92 2.55
N VAL A 204 -9.69 6.84 2.18
CA VAL A 204 -9.37 8.12 1.55
C VAL A 204 -9.86 9.24 2.44
N ARG A 205 -9.03 10.25 2.66
CA ARG A 205 -9.41 11.47 3.38
C ARG A 205 -9.04 12.71 2.56
N SER A 206 -9.99 13.61 2.40
CA SER A 206 -9.78 14.91 1.75
C SER A 206 -9.29 15.97 2.74
N HIS A 207 -8.83 17.10 2.22
CA HIS A 207 -8.35 18.23 3.04
C HIS A 207 -9.43 18.85 3.94
N ASP A 208 -10.71 18.71 3.58
CA ASP A 208 -11.85 19.17 4.39
C ASP A 208 -12.33 18.12 5.40
N GLY A 209 -11.58 17.02 5.56
CA GLY A 209 -11.83 15.97 6.54
C GLY A 209 -12.86 14.92 6.11
N ILE A 210 -13.38 14.96 4.89
CA ILE A 210 -14.31 13.92 4.40
C ILE A 210 -13.56 12.60 4.23
N LEU A 211 -14.09 11.55 4.87
CA LEU A 211 -13.55 10.19 4.81
C LEU A 211 -14.42 9.27 3.96
N ARG A 212 -13.75 8.44 3.15
CA ARG A 212 -14.37 7.36 2.38
C ARG A 212 -13.55 6.09 2.53
N CYS A 213 -14.23 4.97 2.78
CA CYS A 213 -13.61 3.64 2.77
C CYS A 213 -14.18 2.83 1.63
N PHE A 214 -13.31 2.11 0.93
CA PHE A 214 -13.73 0.99 0.08
C PHE A 214 -14.12 -0.20 0.96
N ASP A 215 -14.77 -1.18 0.36
CA ASP A 215 -15.11 -2.41 1.05
C ASP A 215 -13.88 -3.10 1.64
N THR A 216 -14.06 -3.72 2.81
CA THR A 216 -13.05 -4.59 3.40
C THR A 216 -12.82 -5.79 2.49
N VAL A 217 -11.56 -6.10 2.20
CA VAL A 217 -11.17 -7.19 1.32
C VAL A 217 -10.34 -8.23 2.05
N GLN A 218 -10.39 -9.48 1.57
CA GLN A 218 -9.55 -10.56 2.07
C GLN A 218 -8.35 -10.76 1.16
N ASN A 219 -7.17 -10.84 1.77
CA ASN A 219 -5.90 -10.98 1.09
C ASN A 219 -5.32 -12.38 1.28
N TYR A 220 -4.65 -12.88 0.25
CA TYR A 220 -3.91 -14.13 0.27
C TYR A 220 -2.49 -13.87 -0.17
N HIS A 221 -1.53 -14.15 0.71
CA HIS A 221 -0.10 -13.99 0.43
C HIS A 221 0.55 -15.33 0.12
N TRP A 222 1.46 -15.31 -0.85
CA TRP A 222 2.33 -16.43 -1.19
C TRP A 222 3.78 -16.01 -1.02
N HIS A 223 4.51 -16.69 -0.13
CA HIS A 223 5.88 -16.32 0.23
C HIS A 223 6.07 -14.84 0.62
N GLY A 224 5.09 -14.27 1.33
CA GLY A 224 5.11 -12.88 1.80
C GLY A 224 4.75 -11.84 0.72
N ILE A 225 4.37 -12.26 -0.48
CA ILE A 225 3.92 -11.37 -1.56
C ILE A 225 2.42 -11.54 -1.72
N LEU A 226 1.66 -10.44 -1.79
CA LEU A 226 0.23 -10.48 -2.08
C LEU A 226 0.00 -11.17 -3.43
N ASP A 227 -0.69 -12.29 -3.39
CA ASP A 227 -1.02 -13.10 -4.56
C ASP A 227 -2.41 -12.78 -5.09
N MET A 228 -3.40 -12.74 -4.19
CA MET A 228 -4.81 -12.57 -4.54
C MET A 228 -5.55 -11.74 -3.50
N THR A 229 -6.57 -11.00 -3.96
CA THR A 229 -7.53 -10.27 -3.12
C THR A 229 -8.95 -10.63 -3.53
N LEU A 230 -9.81 -10.92 -2.56
CA LEU A 230 -11.25 -11.11 -2.74
C LEU A 230 -11.98 -9.85 -2.29
N ALA A 231 -12.80 -9.28 -3.13
CA ALA A 231 -13.59 -8.08 -2.88
C ALA A 231 -15.09 -8.33 -3.13
N PRO A 232 -15.95 -8.21 -2.10
CA PRO A 232 -15.60 -7.96 -0.69
C PRO A 232 -15.05 -9.20 0.00
N ALA A 233 -14.47 -9.02 1.19
CA ALA A 233 -14.15 -10.14 2.07
C ALA A 233 -15.44 -10.87 2.51
N PRO A 234 -15.44 -12.21 2.56
CA PRO A 234 -16.60 -13.00 3.01
C PRO A 234 -16.74 -12.95 4.54
N LEU A 235 -17.05 -11.78 5.08
CA LEU A 235 -17.14 -11.47 6.50
C LEU A 235 -18.57 -11.11 6.89
N THR A 236 -18.85 -11.11 8.20
CA THR A 236 -20.06 -10.48 8.75
C THR A 236 -19.96 -8.96 8.61
N GLU A 237 -21.10 -8.29 8.51
CA GLU A 237 -21.18 -6.83 8.40
C GLU A 237 -20.49 -6.12 9.58
N ASN A 238 -20.61 -6.69 10.80
CA ASN A 238 -19.99 -6.12 11.99
C ASN A 238 -18.46 -6.07 11.88
N ILE A 239 -17.82 -7.14 11.46
CA ILE A 239 -16.35 -7.20 11.31
C ILE A 239 -15.90 -6.24 10.19
N SER A 240 -16.64 -6.22 9.08
CA SER A 240 -16.33 -5.30 7.95
C SER A 240 -16.44 -3.84 8.39
N THR A 241 -17.49 -3.49 9.14
CA THR A 241 -17.69 -2.14 9.67
C THR A 241 -16.62 -1.76 10.69
N GLU A 242 -16.23 -2.67 11.57
CA GLU A 242 -15.15 -2.46 12.53
C GLU A 242 -13.82 -2.21 11.83
N ALA A 243 -13.47 -3.00 10.80
CA ALA A 243 -12.27 -2.81 10.00
C ALA A 243 -12.24 -1.42 9.33
N GLN A 244 -13.36 -0.98 8.77
CA GLN A 244 -13.48 0.36 8.19
C GLN A 244 -13.36 1.47 9.24
N ASN A 245 -13.91 1.28 10.45
CA ASN A 245 -13.81 2.25 11.54
C ASN A 245 -12.36 2.37 12.04
N ILE A 246 -11.64 1.26 12.15
CA ILE A 246 -10.20 1.26 12.44
C ILE A 246 -9.46 2.10 11.41
N ALA A 247 -9.70 1.86 10.12
CA ALA A 247 -9.04 2.60 9.05
C ALA A 247 -9.37 4.10 9.08
N ARG A 248 -10.63 4.49 9.37
CA ARG A 248 -11.05 5.89 9.54
C ARG A 248 -10.31 6.55 10.69
N THR A 249 -10.26 5.90 11.86
CA THR A 249 -9.58 6.40 13.06
C THR A 249 -8.10 6.67 12.79
N ILE A 250 -7.42 5.77 12.09
CA ILE A 250 -6.00 5.96 11.72
C ILE A 250 -5.83 7.15 10.78
N ALA A 251 -6.66 7.24 9.74
CA ALA A 251 -6.58 8.31 8.75
C ALA A 251 -6.88 9.70 9.36
N GLU A 252 -7.81 9.78 10.32
CA GLU A 252 -8.09 11.00 11.10
C GLU A 252 -6.92 11.38 11.99
N ALA A 253 -6.41 10.43 12.77
CA ALA A 253 -5.31 10.68 13.71
C ALA A 253 -4.01 11.12 13.01
N LEU A 254 -3.77 10.66 11.77
CA LEU A 254 -2.65 11.09 10.92
C LEU A 254 -2.90 12.42 10.19
N ASP A 255 -4.10 13.00 10.27
CA ASP A 255 -4.53 14.11 9.40
C ASP A 255 -4.20 13.85 7.93
N LEU A 256 -4.50 12.62 7.48
CA LEU A 256 -4.21 12.17 6.13
C LEU A 256 -4.90 13.07 5.09
N ILE A 257 -4.17 13.49 4.05
CA ILE A 257 -4.75 14.00 2.80
C ILE A 257 -4.26 13.09 1.68
N GLY A 258 -5.16 12.27 1.14
CA GLY A 258 -4.82 11.25 0.16
C GLY A 258 -5.48 9.91 0.47
N ILE A 259 -4.85 8.83 0.05
CA ILE A 259 -5.31 7.46 0.28
C ILE A 259 -4.32 6.67 1.14
N MET A 260 -4.84 5.71 1.90
CA MET A 260 -4.06 4.81 2.73
C MET A 260 -4.64 3.40 2.64
N GLY A 261 -3.77 2.41 2.53
CA GLY A 261 -4.09 1.01 2.77
C GLY A 261 -3.82 0.66 4.24
N VAL A 262 -4.79 0.05 4.91
CA VAL A 262 -4.65 -0.46 6.28
C VAL A 262 -4.76 -1.97 6.23
N GLU A 263 -3.68 -2.68 6.53
CA GLU A 263 -3.65 -4.14 6.60
C GLU A 263 -3.92 -4.63 8.02
N MET A 264 -4.73 -5.67 8.14
CA MET A 264 -5.20 -6.21 9.41
C MET A 264 -5.21 -7.74 9.39
N PHE A 265 -5.03 -8.33 10.55
CA PHE A 265 -5.34 -9.73 10.82
C PHE A 265 -6.70 -9.83 11.50
N LEU A 266 -7.53 -10.75 11.06
CA LEU A 266 -8.66 -11.25 11.84
C LEU A 266 -8.18 -12.51 12.56
N ASP A 267 -8.07 -12.45 13.88
CA ASP A 267 -7.66 -13.62 14.66
C ASP A 267 -8.78 -14.67 14.72
N ARG A 268 -8.46 -15.87 15.22
CA ARG A 268 -9.45 -16.97 15.32
C ARG A 268 -10.52 -16.75 16.39
N THR A 269 -10.37 -15.72 17.21
CA THR A 269 -11.35 -15.32 18.22
C THR A 269 -12.27 -14.21 17.75
N GLY A 270 -12.04 -13.69 16.54
CA GLY A 270 -12.89 -12.68 15.88
C GLY A 270 -12.42 -11.23 16.13
N HIS A 271 -11.22 -11.00 16.67
CA HIS A 271 -10.68 -9.66 16.89
C HIS A 271 -9.80 -9.21 15.71
N LEU A 272 -9.87 -7.92 15.42
CA LEU A 272 -9.03 -7.27 14.42
C LEU A 272 -7.76 -6.73 15.07
N LEU A 273 -6.61 -7.00 14.43
CA LEU A 273 -5.29 -6.48 14.81
C LEU A 273 -4.66 -5.80 13.61
N VAL A 274 -4.26 -4.52 13.73
CA VAL A 274 -3.57 -3.83 12.65
C VAL A 274 -2.16 -4.39 12.47
N ASN A 275 -1.83 -4.77 11.23
CA ASN A 275 -0.50 -5.23 10.84
C ASN A 275 0.38 -4.06 10.41
N GLU A 276 0.03 -3.37 9.32
CA GLU A 276 0.78 -2.22 8.81
C GLU A 276 -0.13 -1.24 8.07
N ILE A 277 0.37 -0.02 7.86
CA ILE A 277 -0.32 1.03 7.11
C ILE A 277 0.58 1.57 6.00
N ALA A 278 -0.02 1.81 4.83
CA ALA A 278 0.67 2.33 3.66
C ALA A 278 -0.03 3.61 3.15
N PRO A 279 0.58 4.81 3.29
CA PRO A 279 -0.08 6.09 2.99
C PRO A 279 -0.05 6.41 1.47
N ARG A 280 -0.48 5.50 0.66
CA ARG A 280 -0.47 5.51 -0.81
C ARG A 280 -1.49 4.51 -1.36
N PRO A 281 -1.77 4.54 -2.67
CA PRO A 281 -2.45 3.42 -3.31
C PRO A 281 -1.78 2.08 -2.96
N HIS A 282 -2.58 1.05 -2.71
CA HIS A 282 -2.09 -0.24 -2.27
C HIS A 282 -2.47 -1.35 -3.25
N ASN A 283 -1.65 -2.40 -3.31
CA ASN A 283 -1.87 -3.51 -4.22
C ASN A 283 -3.22 -4.22 -3.96
N SER A 284 -3.61 -4.35 -2.69
CA SER A 284 -4.91 -4.92 -2.33
C SER A 284 -6.12 -4.08 -2.74
N GLY A 285 -5.91 -2.83 -3.16
CA GLY A 285 -6.95 -1.93 -3.70
C GLY A 285 -7.08 -1.98 -5.24
N HIS A 286 -6.29 -2.78 -5.95
CA HIS A 286 -6.31 -2.77 -7.43
C HIS A 286 -7.62 -3.30 -8.04
N TRP A 287 -8.38 -4.14 -7.31
CA TRP A 287 -9.71 -4.58 -7.71
C TRP A 287 -10.67 -3.43 -7.99
N THR A 288 -10.45 -2.28 -7.35
CA THR A 288 -11.30 -1.10 -7.49
C THR A 288 -11.28 -0.52 -8.90
N MET A 289 -10.21 -0.79 -9.69
CA MET A 289 -10.04 -0.24 -11.03
C MET A 289 -11.15 -0.67 -11.99
N ASP A 290 -11.72 -1.85 -11.78
CA ASP A 290 -12.77 -2.39 -12.67
C ASP A 290 -14.09 -2.64 -11.94
N ALA A 291 -14.09 -2.70 -10.60
CA ALA A 291 -15.29 -3.00 -9.82
C ALA A 291 -15.96 -1.75 -9.21
N CYS A 292 -15.33 -0.56 -9.35
CA CYS A 292 -15.83 0.70 -8.80
C CYS A 292 -15.87 1.78 -9.89
N PRO A 293 -16.85 2.70 -9.85
CA PRO A 293 -16.87 3.85 -10.79
C PRO A 293 -15.73 4.84 -10.52
N TYR A 294 -15.22 4.88 -9.29
CA TYR A 294 -14.06 5.66 -8.87
C TYR A 294 -13.10 4.71 -8.16
N ASP A 295 -11.96 4.46 -8.80
CA ASP A 295 -10.96 3.55 -8.24
C ASP A 295 -10.06 4.23 -7.18
N GLN A 296 -9.19 3.46 -6.56
CA GLN A 296 -8.28 3.96 -5.53
C GLN A 296 -7.37 5.10 -6.03
N PHE A 297 -6.95 5.07 -7.30
CA PHE A 297 -6.07 6.09 -7.87
C PHE A 297 -6.85 7.37 -8.17
N ASP A 298 -8.05 7.25 -8.75
CA ASP A 298 -8.97 8.38 -8.95
C ASP A 298 -9.27 9.08 -7.62
N MET A 299 -9.64 8.33 -6.59
CA MET A 299 -9.92 8.86 -5.25
C MET A 299 -8.69 9.50 -4.61
N HIS A 300 -7.49 8.92 -4.79
CA HIS A 300 -6.24 9.53 -4.32
C HIS A 300 -5.99 10.88 -4.98
N ILE A 301 -6.05 10.94 -6.32
CA ILE A 301 -5.84 12.19 -7.06
C ILE A 301 -6.87 13.25 -6.67
N ARG A 302 -8.15 12.87 -6.50
CA ARG A 302 -9.18 13.79 -6.01
C ARG A 302 -8.84 14.36 -4.64
N ALA A 303 -8.43 13.53 -3.70
CA ALA A 303 -8.07 13.95 -2.34
C ALA A 303 -6.91 14.95 -2.34
N ILE A 304 -5.81 14.63 -3.06
CA ILE A 304 -4.62 15.49 -3.08
C ILE A 304 -4.83 16.78 -3.89
N ALA A 305 -5.69 16.76 -4.91
CA ALA A 305 -6.04 17.93 -5.71
C ALA A 305 -7.16 18.80 -5.08
N GLY A 306 -7.71 18.40 -3.93
CA GLY A 306 -8.79 19.13 -3.26
C GLY A 306 -10.15 19.00 -3.96
N LEU A 307 -10.33 18.00 -4.82
CA LEU A 307 -11.61 17.72 -5.47
C LEU A 307 -12.57 17.00 -4.51
N PRO A 308 -13.90 17.12 -4.70
CA PRO A 308 -14.88 16.38 -3.90
C PRO A 308 -14.66 14.86 -3.99
N LEU A 309 -14.80 14.18 -2.84
CA LEU A 309 -14.74 12.72 -2.76
C LEU A 309 -16.13 12.10 -2.92
N PRO A 310 -16.40 11.38 -4.02
CA PRO A 310 -17.62 10.59 -4.15
C PRO A 310 -17.66 9.42 -3.15
N HIS A 311 -18.78 8.71 -3.09
CA HIS A 311 -18.85 7.48 -2.32
C HIS A 311 -17.99 6.38 -2.97
N ALA A 312 -17.21 5.68 -2.15
CA ALA A 312 -16.38 4.56 -2.57
C ALA A 312 -17.23 3.27 -2.61
N VAL A 313 -18.08 3.16 -3.62
CA VAL A 313 -19.00 2.02 -3.79
C VAL A 313 -18.55 1.14 -4.95
N ARG A 314 -18.66 -0.18 -4.78
CA ARG A 314 -18.48 -1.12 -5.88
C ARG A 314 -19.81 -1.36 -6.61
N HIS A 315 -19.73 -1.67 -7.88
CA HIS A 315 -20.85 -2.16 -8.70
C HIS A 315 -20.78 -3.66 -8.98
N SER A 316 -19.62 -4.27 -8.70
CA SER A 316 -19.37 -5.69 -8.92
C SER A 316 -18.53 -6.24 -7.78
N ASP A 317 -18.66 -7.54 -7.50
CA ASP A 317 -17.67 -8.26 -6.73
C ASP A 317 -16.45 -8.56 -7.61
N ALA A 318 -15.29 -8.78 -7.01
CA ALA A 318 -14.08 -8.99 -7.79
C ALA A 318 -13.11 -9.99 -7.14
N ILE A 319 -12.36 -10.69 -7.98
CA ILE A 319 -11.12 -11.36 -7.62
C ILE A 319 -9.99 -10.59 -8.32
N MET A 320 -9.04 -10.06 -7.56
CA MET A 320 -7.80 -9.52 -8.11
C MET A 320 -6.70 -10.55 -7.92
N LYS A 321 -5.96 -10.88 -8.97
CA LYS A 321 -4.80 -11.78 -8.94
C LYS A 321 -3.59 -11.06 -9.50
N ASN A 322 -2.50 -11.01 -8.72
CA ASN A 322 -1.23 -10.48 -9.20
C ASN A 322 -0.59 -11.42 -10.22
N LEU A 323 0.07 -10.82 -11.22
CA LEU A 323 0.95 -11.51 -12.16
C LEU A 323 2.40 -11.33 -11.68
N ILE A 324 3.00 -12.39 -11.12
CA ILE A 324 4.28 -12.33 -10.44
C ILE A 324 5.32 -13.15 -11.19
N GLY A 325 6.38 -12.49 -11.62
CA GLY A 325 7.52 -13.16 -12.25
C GLY A 325 7.26 -13.71 -13.65
N PRO A 326 8.21 -14.48 -14.19
CA PRO A 326 8.12 -15.03 -15.54
C PRO A 326 7.04 -16.13 -15.68
N GLU A 327 6.76 -16.88 -14.61
CA GLU A 327 5.81 -17.98 -14.62
C GLU A 327 4.39 -17.50 -14.89
N ASP A 328 3.93 -16.46 -14.15
CA ASP A 328 2.61 -15.87 -14.36
C ASP A 328 2.54 -15.10 -15.69
N MET A 329 3.64 -14.46 -16.12
CA MET A 329 3.68 -13.81 -17.43
C MET A 329 3.56 -14.77 -18.61
N ALA A 330 3.96 -16.03 -18.46
CA ALA A 330 3.74 -17.07 -19.47
C ALA A 330 2.24 -17.39 -19.67
N LEU A 331 1.40 -17.09 -18.70
CA LEU A 331 -0.06 -17.25 -18.79
C LEU A 331 -0.78 -16.09 -19.50
N LEU A 332 -0.08 -14.98 -19.73
CA LEU A 332 -0.69 -13.77 -20.31
C LEU A 332 -1.45 -14.01 -21.63
N PRO A 333 -0.97 -14.79 -22.60
CA PRO A 333 -1.74 -15.08 -23.82
C PRO A 333 -3.10 -15.74 -23.52
N ARG A 334 -3.16 -16.63 -22.53
CA ARG A 334 -4.39 -17.28 -22.10
C ARG A 334 -5.32 -16.29 -21.37
N VAL A 335 -4.76 -15.44 -20.51
CA VAL A 335 -5.50 -14.37 -19.81
C VAL A 335 -6.18 -13.45 -20.83
N LEU A 336 -5.45 -12.99 -21.85
CA LEU A 336 -5.96 -12.09 -22.90
C LEU A 336 -7.06 -12.71 -23.75
N GLN A 337 -7.09 -14.04 -23.88
CA GLN A 337 -8.11 -14.77 -24.64
C GLN A 337 -9.34 -15.14 -23.82
N THR A 338 -9.26 -15.05 -22.50
CA THR A 338 -10.35 -15.48 -21.61
C THR A 338 -11.29 -14.30 -21.34
N GLN A 339 -12.54 -14.43 -21.76
CA GLN A 339 -13.57 -13.41 -21.54
C GLN A 339 -13.79 -13.20 -20.03
N GLY A 340 -13.90 -11.93 -19.62
CA GLY A 340 -14.12 -11.55 -18.22
C GLY A 340 -12.85 -11.38 -17.39
N PHE A 341 -11.65 -11.67 -17.96
CA PHE A 341 -10.38 -11.35 -17.33
C PHE A 341 -9.86 -9.99 -17.82
N ILE A 342 -9.62 -9.07 -16.90
CA ILE A 342 -9.23 -7.68 -17.20
C ILE A 342 -7.78 -7.50 -16.73
N PRO A 343 -6.78 -7.62 -17.61
CA PRO A 343 -5.38 -7.48 -17.24
C PRO A 343 -4.94 -6.01 -17.20
N HIS A 344 -4.16 -5.68 -16.19
CA HIS A 344 -3.45 -4.41 -16.03
C HIS A 344 -1.95 -4.68 -15.97
N LEU A 345 -1.24 -4.39 -17.06
CA LEU A 345 0.20 -4.60 -17.17
C LEU A 345 0.96 -3.32 -16.81
N TYR A 346 2.04 -3.49 -16.04
CA TYR A 346 2.78 -2.33 -15.51
C TYR A 346 3.84 -1.75 -16.46
N GLY A 347 4.04 -2.34 -17.65
CA GLY A 347 5.05 -1.84 -18.61
C GLY A 347 6.48 -2.22 -18.29
N LYS A 348 6.71 -3.14 -17.34
CA LYS A 348 8.05 -3.60 -16.98
C LYS A 348 8.60 -4.56 -18.02
N SER A 349 9.78 -4.27 -18.59
CA SER A 349 10.37 -5.04 -19.70
C SER A 349 10.89 -6.43 -19.28
N ILE A 350 11.33 -6.61 -18.03
CA ILE A 350 11.98 -7.85 -17.56
C ILE A 350 11.19 -8.45 -16.41
N ALA A 351 10.61 -9.63 -16.62
CA ALA A 351 10.04 -10.43 -15.55
C ALA A 351 11.16 -11.14 -14.77
N ARG A 352 11.16 -10.95 -13.44
CA ARG A 352 12.09 -11.62 -12.51
C ARG A 352 11.27 -12.31 -11.42
N PRO A 353 11.75 -13.42 -10.82
CA PRO A 353 11.08 -14.07 -9.70
C PRO A 353 10.71 -13.05 -8.59
N GLY A 354 9.47 -13.09 -8.11
CA GLY A 354 8.95 -12.17 -7.10
C GLY A 354 8.60 -10.75 -7.59
N ARG A 355 8.86 -10.41 -8.87
CA ARG A 355 8.52 -9.08 -9.39
C ARG A 355 7.08 -9.04 -9.88
N LYS A 356 6.28 -8.13 -9.31
CA LYS A 356 4.91 -7.85 -9.80
C LYS A 356 4.98 -7.21 -11.18
N MET A 357 4.45 -7.87 -12.19
CA MET A 357 4.46 -7.46 -13.60
C MET A 357 3.13 -6.84 -14.04
N GLY A 358 2.07 -7.18 -13.35
CA GLY A 358 0.71 -6.75 -13.60
C GLY A 358 -0.23 -7.36 -12.57
N HIS A 359 -1.52 -7.16 -12.80
CA HIS A 359 -2.59 -7.89 -12.12
C HIS A 359 -3.74 -8.15 -13.09
N VAL A 360 -4.63 -9.04 -12.70
CA VAL A 360 -5.86 -9.35 -13.45
C VAL A 360 -7.03 -9.21 -12.49
N ASN A 361 -8.04 -8.46 -12.89
CA ASN A 361 -9.32 -8.43 -12.21
C ASN A 361 -10.32 -9.35 -12.93
N VAL A 362 -11.09 -10.10 -12.15
CA VAL A 362 -12.23 -10.89 -12.63
C VAL A 362 -13.46 -10.44 -11.89
N LEU A 363 -14.44 -9.95 -12.63
CA LEU A 363 -15.67 -9.38 -12.06
C LEU A 363 -16.80 -10.41 -11.99
N PHE A 364 -17.59 -10.27 -10.93
CA PHE A 364 -18.82 -11.04 -10.70
C PHE A 364 -19.97 -10.05 -10.44
N PRO A 365 -21.22 -10.43 -10.73
CA PRO A 365 -22.36 -9.60 -10.35
C PRO A 365 -22.33 -9.25 -8.86
N PHE A 366 -22.81 -8.07 -8.51
CA PHE A 366 -22.85 -7.61 -7.12
C PHE A 366 -23.50 -8.63 -6.18
N GLY A 367 -22.84 -8.97 -5.07
CA GLY A 367 -23.28 -9.97 -4.12
C GLY A 367 -23.15 -11.42 -4.58
N SER A 368 -22.37 -11.68 -5.62
CA SER A 368 -22.23 -13.02 -6.24
C SER A 368 -20.80 -13.53 -6.28
N LEU A 369 -19.96 -13.09 -5.33
CA LEU A 369 -18.60 -13.64 -5.24
C LEU A 369 -18.67 -15.17 -5.10
N PRO A 370 -17.96 -15.94 -5.96
CA PRO A 370 -18.08 -17.39 -5.94
C PRO A 370 -17.49 -17.99 -4.66
N GLY A 371 -18.03 -19.12 -4.22
CA GLY A 371 -17.44 -19.88 -3.13
C GLY A 371 -16.09 -20.50 -3.51
N SER A 372 -15.42 -21.15 -2.57
CA SER A 372 -14.04 -21.65 -2.70
C SER A 372 -13.78 -22.48 -3.97
N LEU A 373 -14.71 -23.31 -4.41
CA LEU A 373 -14.56 -24.09 -5.65
C LEU A 373 -14.59 -23.19 -6.89
N GLY A 374 -15.48 -22.20 -6.94
CA GLY A 374 -15.55 -21.24 -8.04
C GLY A 374 -14.32 -20.36 -8.11
N ILE A 375 -13.79 -19.93 -6.96
CA ILE A 375 -12.53 -19.19 -6.88
C ILE A 375 -11.38 -20.02 -7.44
N ARG A 376 -11.25 -21.30 -7.03
CA ARG A 376 -10.22 -22.23 -7.57
C ARG A 376 -10.34 -22.41 -9.08
N ASN A 377 -11.55 -22.57 -9.59
CA ASN A 377 -11.78 -22.71 -11.04
C ASN A 377 -11.35 -21.45 -11.80
N THR A 378 -11.68 -20.26 -11.28
CA THR A 378 -11.24 -18.98 -11.84
C THR A 378 -9.72 -18.89 -11.84
N LEU A 379 -9.09 -19.20 -10.72
CA LEU A 379 -7.62 -19.15 -10.57
C LEU A 379 -6.90 -20.22 -11.39
N GLY A 380 -7.53 -21.36 -11.71
CA GLY A 380 -6.98 -22.38 -12.60
C GLY A 380 -6.66 -21.87 -14.01
N VAL A 381 -7.23 -20.73 -14.42
CA VAL A 381 -6.87 -20.01 -15.65
C VAL A 381 -5.65 -19.11 -15.42
N LEU A 382 -5.47 -18.58 -14.21
CA LEU A 382 -4.56 -17.48 -13.88
C LEU A 382 -3.24 -17.92 -13.25
N ALA A 383 -3.11 -19.16 -12.80
CA ALA A 383 -1.94 -19.56 -12.06
C ALA A 383 -1.60 -21.04 -12.19
N THR A 384 -0.32 -21.36 -12.18
CA THR A 384 0.20 -22.72 -12.02
C THR A 384 0.21 -23.17 -10.55
N LYS A 385 0.23 -22.22 -9.61
CA LYS A 385 0.15 -22.43 -8.15
C LYS A 385 -0.57 -21.25 -7.52
N THR A 386 -1.42 -21.50 -6.54
CA THR A 386 -2.17 -20.44 -5.83
C THR A 386 -1.98 -20.53 -4.33
N ALA A 387 -2.15 -19.39 -3.64
CA ALA A 387 -2.15 -19.34 -2.18
C ALA A 387 -3.31 -20.14 -1.53
N LEU A 388 -4.27 -20.65 -2.33
CA LEU A 388 -5.37 -21.50 -1.86
C LEU A 388 -4.97 -23.01 -1.75
N GLU A 389 -3.75 -23.38 -2.12
CA GLU A 389 -3.26 -24.77 -2.05
C GLU A 389 -2.60 -25.13 -0.71
N LYS A 390 -2.71 -24.26 0.29
CA LYS A 390 -2.23 -24.49 1.66
C LYS A 390 -3.32 -24.96 2.61
#